data_8695006df98f6537270975e32092c64f
#
_entry.id   8695006df98f6537270975e32092c64f
#
_cell.length_a   1.000
_cell.length_b   1.000
_cell.length_c   1.000
_cell.angle_alpha   90.00
_cell.angle_beta   90.00
_cell.angle_gamma   90.00
#
_symmetry.space_group_name_H-M   'P 1'
#
loop_
_entity.id
_entity.type
_entity.pdbx_description
1 polymer ?
#
loop_
_entity_poly.entity_id
_entity_poly.type
_entity_poly.pdbx_seq_one_letter_code
_entity_poly.pdbx_strand_id
1 'polypeptide(L)'
;MSAQEFLSYVSQAIFLALFVVASVRLFRRPSWAALDTFLFFAVIAVILVAGDVADIVGFAGHPTLSVVNWVGISALPFLLLRLVDDFRPQPMWVMALATLAWAGVALVGILTPQPWGLVSLVVVAFVFALGIYASLGFLREARRSSGVTQHRMQAVAVGSGLLAVVLLLAGVNVVFPDATPVIGVVNQVLSLALVLAYFVGFAPPAFLRRSWQEPTLRALLAEAAQLVQLPDPRSIARRIEERAVAVTGADGAGVGIWDEQAGVLVFEGANGERLIPPGDFIAGRSFQAQAPMFSGRAERDAPEHAAEYRATGIHAIAASPITSGDHRLGLLVVYAARPPLFTDDVLGLVGLIAEQAALVLRSHQLLREAAQVRAMAEMTRLKDDFLSVVAHDVRTPLTTILLNAELLEQTMDGGSSNARRASSLRTEALRLKQLVEDYLDVVRADERRAARREPADLVVLVREAIDSMGEDVRRVTVDGDPSVDGGYDAPRIHQLVQNLVSNALKYSEPDEPVQVTVRADGADAIIDVTDHGIGIPDDDQAMLFERFHRGQNTDDRRYGGLGLGLYICKQIAEEHGGSITVTSRIGVGSTFTVRLRRWAVTDEGAPDAVGADEIAS
;
A
#
# COMPACT_ATOMS: atom_id res chain seq x y z
N MET A 1 0.04 61.53 14.97
CA MET A 1 0.01 60.22 15.67
C MET A 1 1.36 60.00 16.33
N SER A 2 1.39 59.92 17.61
CA SER A 2 2.63 59.61 18.34
C SER A 2 3.04 58.15 18.10
N ALA A 3 4.31 57.79 18.32
CA ALA A 3 4.77 56.39 18.24
C ALA A 3 3.99 55.49 19.22
N GLN A 4 3.57 56.04 20.34
CA GLN A 4 2.76 55.33 21.33
C GLN A 4 1.34 55.02 20.82
N GLU A 5 0.67 55.96 20.20
CA GLU A 5 -0.64 55.73 19.57
C GLU A 5 -0.57 54.70 18.46
N PHE A 6 0.47 54.75 17.61
CA PHE A 6 0.67 53.78 16.54
C PHE A 6 0.82 52.34 17.08
N LEU A 7 1.67 52.15 18.11
CA LEU A 7 1.87 50.83 18.74
C LEU A 7 0.60 50.31 19.40
N SER A 8 -0.20 51.19 20.02
CA SER A 8 -1.49 50.85 20.62
C SER A 8 -2.45 50.32 19.54
N TYR A 9 -2.65 51.05 18.42
CA TYR A 9 -3.52 50.61 17.32
C TYR A 9 -3.08 49.30 16.68
N VAL A 10 -1.77 49.10 16.51
CA VAL A 10 -1.24 47.82 16.00
C VAL A 10 -1.58 46.68 16.96
N SER A 11 -1.40 46.85 18.26
CA SER A 11 -1.73 45.84 19.27
C SER A 11 -3.23 45.51 19.29
N GLN A 12 -4.08 46.55 19.24
CA GLN A 12 -5.53 46.40 19.17
C GLN A 12 -5.96 45.62 17.90
N ALA A 13 -5.41 45.97 16.73
CA ALA A 13 -5.71 45.31 15.47
C ALA A 13 -5.36 43.79 15.49
N ILE A 14 -4.20 43.45 16.10
CA ILE A 14 -3.81 42.05 16.23
C ILE A 14 -4.75 41.28 17.19
N PHE A 15 -5.15 41.88 18.34
CA PHE A 15 -6.10 41.25 19.26
C PHE A 15 -7.47 41.03 18.61
N LEU A 16 -7.99 42.01 17.85
CA LEU A 16 -9.24 41.85 17.10
C LEU A 16 -9.12 40.76 16.03
N ALA A 17 -7.98 40.67 15.34
CA ALA A 17 -7.73 39.57 14.39
C ALA A 17 -7.71 38.20 15.09
N LEU A 18 -7.10 38.10 16.29
CA LEU A 18 -7.11 36.86 17.09
C LEU A 18 -8.53 36.49 17.56
N PHE A 19 -9.33 37.48 17.93
CA PHE A 19 -10.75 37.26 18.25
C PHE A 19 -11.52 36.70 17.05
N VAL A 20 -11.33 37.25 15.84
CA VAL A 20 -11.95 36.74 14.63
C VAL A 20 -11.50 35.30 14.35
N VAL A 21 -10.20 35.01 14.47
CA VAL A 21 -9.66 33.65 14.28
C VAL A 21 -10.27 32.68 15.29
N ALA A 22 -10.37 33.06 16.57
CA ALA A 22 -10.98 32.24 17.61
C ALA A 22 -12.47 32.00 17.35
N SER A 23 -13.20 33.02 16.88
CA SER A 23 -14.61 32.92 16.48
C SER A 23 -14.83 31.95 15.34
N VAL A 24 -14.04 32.06 14.26
CA VAL A 24 -14.10 31.15 13.11
C VAL A 24 -13.77 29.72 13.53
N ARG A 25 -12.79 29.54 14.40
CA ARG A 25 -12.41 28.23 14.91
C ARG A 25 -13.52 27.58 15.73
N LEU A 26 -14.15 28.32 16.64
CA LEU A 26 -15.29 27.87 17.44
C LEU A 26 -16.46 27.44 16.55
N PHE A 27 -16.75 28.21 15.51
CA PHE A 27 -17.84 27.92 14.57
C PHE A 27 -17.59 26.68 13.72
N ARG A 28 -16.33 26.51 13.24
CA ARG A 28 -15.97 25.37 12.38
C ARG A 28 -15.78 24.07 13.14
N ARG A 29 -15.22 24.13 14.34
CA ARG A 29 -14.90 22.95 15.18
C ARG A 29 -15.20 23.26 16.66
N PRO A 30 -16.47 23.14 17.08
CA PRO A 30 -16.85 23.46 18.46
C PRO A 30 -16.21 22.46 19.45
N SER A 31 -15.40 23.00 20.37
CA SER A 31 -14.79 22.29 21.50
C SER A 31 -14.74 23.20 22.72
N TRP A 32 -14.56 22.62 23.92
CA TRP A 32 -14.41 23.44 25.12
C TRP A 32 -13.19 24.37 25.03
N ALA A 33 -12.05 23.85 24.55
CA ALA A 33 -10.85 24.65 24.34
C ALA A 33 -11.05 25.78 23.31
N ALA A 34 -11.83 25.54 22.24
CA ALA A 34 -12.20 26.59 21.28
C ALA A 34 -13.10 27.65 21.92
N LEU A 35 -14.05 27.23 22.79
CA LEU A 35 -14.93 28.12 23.51
C LEU A 35 -14.12 28.99 24.51
N ASP A 36 -13.24 28.39 25.29
CA ASP A 36 -12.43 29.14 26.29
C ASP A 36 -11.41 30.06 25.60
N THR A 37 -10.85 29.65 24.47
CA THR A 37 -10.02 30.53 23.62
C THR A 37 -10.85 31.71 23.09
N PHE A 38 -12.05 31.46 22.60
CA PHE A 38 -12.97 32.49 22.12
C PHE A 38 -13.34 33.45 23.25
N LEU A 39 -13.74 32.96 24.44
CA LEU A 39 -14.09 33.79 25.60
C LEU A 39 -12.94 34.66 26.04
N PHE A 40 -11.72 34.14 26.06
CA PHE A 40 -10.52 34.88 26.40
C PHE A 40 -10.30 36.10 25.47
N PHE A 41 -10.34 35.88 24.15
CA PHE A 41 -10.17 36.96 23.18
C PHE A 41 -11.41 37.87 23.08
N ALA A 42 -12.61 37.36 23.35
CA ALA A 42 -13.84 38.13 23.39
C ALA A 42 -13.80 39.16 24.53
N VAL A 43 -13.34 38.77 25.73
CA VAL A 43 -13.18 39.69 26.85
C VAL A 43 -12.19 40.80 26.50
N ILE A 44 -11.06 40.47 25.88
CA ILE A 44 -10.07 41.48 25.44
C ILE A 44 -10.70 42.41 24.39
N ALA A 45 -11.39 41.87 23.38
CA ALA A 45 -12.05 42.64 22.33
C ALA A 45 -13.12 43.59 22.92
N VAL A 46 -13.91 43.12 23.89
CA VAL A 46 -14.91 43.99 24.59
C VAL A 46 -14.23 45.14 25.34
N ILE A 47 -13.16 44.87 26.07
CA ILE A 47 -12.42 45.92 26.82
C ILE A 47 -11.87 46.97 25.84
N LEU A 48 -11.27 46.55 24.71
CA LEU A 48 -10.67 47.46 23.72
C LEU A 48 -11.75 48.30 23.03
N VAL A 49 -12.81 47.64 22.50
CA VAL A 49 -13.89 48.33 21.78
C VAL A 49 -14.68 49.25 22.72
N ALA A 50 -14.97 48.81 23.95
CA ALA A 50 -15.67 49.63 24.93
C ALA A 50 -14.87 50.90 25.32
N GLY A 51 -13.53 50.77 25.40
CA GLY A 51 -12.64 51.94 25.62
C GLY A 51 -12.72 52.94 24.45
N ASP A 52 -12.50 52.48 23.22
CA ASP A 52 -12.52 53.34 22.03
C ASP A 52 -13.90 54.01 21.81
N VAL A 53 -14.99 53.26 22.01
CA VAL A 53 -16.36 53.81 21.90
C VAL A 53 -16.62 54.86 23.01
N ALA A 54 -16.17 54.61 24.23
CA ALA A 54 -16.35 55.54 25.32
C ALA A 54 -15.59 56.87 25.10
N ASP A 55 -14.40 56.82 24.51
CA ASP A 55 -13.64 57.99 24.12
C ASP A 55 -14.36 58.81 23.02
N ILE A 56 -14.95 58.15 22.01
CA ILE A 56 -15.68 58.77 20.90
C ILE A 56 -16.99 59.43 21.38
N VAL A 57 -17.71 58.76 22.30
CA VAL A 57 -19.01 59.19 22.77
C VAL A 57 -18.87 60.18 23.98
N GLY A 58 -17.67 60.43 24.47
CA GLY A 58 -17.42 61.25 25.65
C GLY A 58 -17.86 60.60 26.97
N PHE A 59 -17.92 59.27 26.99
CA PHE A 59 -18.29 58.46 28.17
C PHE A 59 -17.04 57.94 28.94
N ALA A 60 -15.87 58.44 28.55
CA ALA A 60 -14.62 58.12 29.20
C ALA A 60 -14.65 58.54 30.69
N GLY A 61 -14.31 57.60 31.57
CA GLY A 61 -14.36 57.83 33.02
C GLY A 61 -15.72 57.53 33.69
N HIS A 62 -16.73 57.05 32.96
CA HIS A 62 -17.98 56.66 33.58
C HIS A 62 -17.81 55.40 34.48
N PRO A 63 -18.40 55.38 35.70
CA PRO A 63 -18.21 54.27 36.66
C PRO A 63 -18.54 52.89 36.10
N THR A 64 -19.52 52.77 35.21
CA THR A 64 -19.89 51.50 34.57
C THR A 64 -18.79 50.94 33.69
N LEU A 65 -18.06 51.76 32.94
CA LEU A 65 -16.92 51.35 32.13
C LEU A 65 -15.79 50.80 32.97
N SER A 66 -15.50 51.45 34.09
CA SER A 66 -14.50 51.01 35.05
C SER A 66 -14.84 49.64 35.65
N VAL A 67 -16.12 49.40 35.98
CA VAL A 67 -16.61 48.09 36.46
C VAL A 67 -16.47 47.00 35.36
N VAL A 68 -16.86 47.29 34.12
CA VAL A 68 -16.71 46.34 33.00
C VAL A 68 -15.26 45.97 32.79
N ASN A 69 -14.36 46.96 32.78
CA ASN A 69 -12.92 46.74 32.68
C ASN A 69 -12.36 45.93 33.86
N TRP A 70 -12.79 46.21 35.08
CA TRP A 70 -12.38 45.48 36.27
C TRP A 70 -12.75 44.01 36.22
N VAL A 71 -14.03 43.71 35.92
CA VAL A 71 -14.53 42.35 35.81
C VAL A 71 -13.85 41.61 34.65
N GLY A 72 -13.72 42.27 33.49
CA GLY A 72 -13.08 41.70 32.32
C GLY A 72 -11.59 41.40 32.53
N ILE A 73 -10.82 42.36 33.03
CA ILE A 73 -9.37 42.17 33.27
C ILE A 73 -9.13 41.07 34.31
N SER A 74 -9.92 41.02 35.38
CA SER A 74 -9.79 39.97 36.41
C SER A 74 -10.20 38.56 35.88
N ALA A 75 -11.04 38.50 34.86
CA ALA A 75 -11.44 37.23 34.22
C ALA A 75 -10.33 36.61 33.36
N LEU A 76 -9.42 37.39 32.79
CA LEU A 76 -8.43 36.89 31.82
C LEU A 76 -7.56 35.75 32.36
N PRO A 77 -6.90 35.85 33.56
CA PRO A 77 -6.12 34.74 34.09
C PRO A 77 -6.95 33.51 34.46
N PHE A 78 -8.20 33.73 34.87
CA PHE A 78 -9.15 32.65 35.14
C PHE A 78 -9.52 31.90 33.86
N LEU A 79 -9.78 32.60 32.74
CA LEU A 79 -10.06 32.00 31.44
C LEU A 79 -8.82 31.26 30.91
N LEU A 80 -7.61 31.79 31.13
CA LEU A 80 -6.38 31.07 30.80
C LEU A 80 -6.24 29.78 31.61
N LEU A 81 -6.58 29.80 32.92
CA LEU A 81 -6.57 28.59 33.73
C LEU A 81 -7.58 27.56 33.26
N ARG A 82 -8.78 27.98 32.87
CA ARG A 82 -9.78 27.12 32.26
C ARG A 82 -9.27 26.49 30.97
N LEU A 83 -8.62 27.29 30.12
CA LEU A 83 -8.01 26.78 28.89
C LEU A 83 -6.89 25.77 29.21
N VAL A 84 -6.13 25.94 30.30
CA VAL A 84 -5.16 24.92 30.75
C VAL A 84 -5.87 23.63 31.20
N ASP A 85 -7.01 23.75 31.90
CA ASP A 85 -7.79 22.59 32.37
C ASP A 85 -8.35 21.74 31.22
N ASP A 86 -8.64 22.33 30.08
CA ASP A 86 -9.16 21.63 28.91
C ASP A 86 -8.24 20.53 28.38
N PHE A 87 -6.92 20.75 28.39
CA PHE A 87 -5.93 19.79 27.92
C PHE A 87 -5.09 19.17 29.04
N ARG A 88 -5.05 19.80 30.23
CA ARG A 88 -4.35 19.31 31.40
C ARG A 88 -5.21 19.47 32.65
N PRO A 89 -5.76 18.35 33.19
CA PRO A 89 -6.65 18.44 34.35
C PRO A 89 -6.00 19.13 35.53
N GLN A 90 -6.69 20.14 36.03
CA GLN A 90 -6.29 20.82 37.24
C GLN A 90 -7.02 20.19 38.43
N PRO A 91 -6.41 20.21 39.65
CA PRO A 91 -7.10 19.76 40.84
C PRO A 91 -8.40 20.54 41.04
N MET A 92 -9.51 19.87 41.36
CA MET A 92 -10.83 20.50 41.53
C MET A 92 -10.81 21.67 42.54
N TRP A 93 -10.00 21.54 43.60
CA TRP A 93 -9.85 22.63 44.60
C TRP A 93 -9.19 23.90 44.00
N VAL A 94 -8.25 23.74 43.03
CA VAL A 94 -7.62 24.89 42.33
C VAL A 94 -8.68 25.63 41.51
N MET A 95 -9.47 24.87 40.72
CA MET A 95 -10.53 25.44 39.89
C MET A 95 -11.62 26.11 40.75
N ALA A 96 -12.05 25.45 41.82
CA ALA A 96 -13.03 26.00 42.75
C ALA A 96 -12.53 27.28 43.42
N LEU A 97 -11.27 27.29 43.91
CA LEU A 97 -10.65 28.45 44.51
C LEU A 97 -10.53 29.62 43.52
N ALA A 98 -10.08 29.35 42.29
CA ALA A 98 -9.94 30.37 41.25
C ALA A 98 -11.30 30.97 40.86
N THR A 99 -12.35 30.13 40.77
CA THR A 99 -13.71 30.57 40.46
C THR A 99 -14.28 31.44 41.57
N LEU A 100 -14.16 31.00 42.83
CA LEU A 100 -14.65 31.75 43.98
C LEU A 100 -13.88 33.09 44.18
N ALA A 101 -12.57 33.05 43.98
CA ALA A 101 -11.76 34.25 44.06
C ALA A 101 -12.09 35.26 42.96
N TRP A 102 -12.23 34.79 41.69
CA TRP A 102 -12.69 35.66 40.60
C TRP A 102 -14.09 36.23 40.86
N ALA A 103 -15.04 35.43 41.30
CA ALA A 103 -16.39 35.89 41.62
C ALA A 103 -16.36 36.93 42.76
N GLY A 104 -15.54 36.71 43.78
CA GLY A 104 -15.31 37.68 44.88
C GLY A 104 -14.72 39.00 44.39
N VAL A 105 -13.70 38.95 43.52
CA VAL A 105 -13.09 40.14 42.89
C VAL A 105 -14.10 40.91 42.06
N ALA A 106 -14.91 40.19 41.23
CA ALA A 106 -15.95 40.81 40.42
C ALA A 106 -17.01 41.49 41.31
N LEU A 107 -17.45 40.81 42.37
CA LEU A 107 -18.46 41.35 43.32
C LEU A 107 -17.95 42.62 44.04
N VAL A 108 -16.67 42.62 44.49
CA VAL A 108 -16.04 43.79 45.08
C VAL A 108 -16.04 44.97 44.11
N GLY A 109 -15.68 44.76 42.85
CA GLY A 109 -15.69 45.82 41.83
C GLY A 109 -17.07 46.38 41.53
N ILE A 110 -18.15 45.58 41.69
CA ILE A 110 -19.53 46.01 41.49
C ILE A 110 -20.06 46.75 42.71
N LEU A 111 -19.76 46.30 43.94
CA LEU A 111 -20.39 46.77 45.16
C LEU A 111 -19.62 47.92 45.86
N THR A 112 -18.30 48.03 45.61
CA THR A 112 -17.49 49.06 46.29
C THR A 112 -17.31 50.30 45.42
N PRO A 113 -17.45 51.52 46.01
CA PRO A 113 -17.19 52.75 45.27
C PRO A 113 -15.69 52.93 44.97
N GLN A 114 -15.39 53.60 43.87
CA GLN A 114 -14.04 53.95 43.48
C GLN A 114 -13.50 55.15 44.27
N PRO A 115 -12.18 55.27 44.52
CA PRO A 115 -11.08 54.39 44.12
C PRO A 115 -10.90 53.19 45.06
N TRP A 116 -10.56 52.01 44.49
CA TRP A 116 -10.45 50.74 45.24
C TRP A 116 -9.21 50.57 46.10
N GLY A 117 -8.25 51.52 46.07
CA GLY A 117 -7.11 51.61 46.97
C GLY A 117 -6.35 50.32 47.24
N LEU A 118 -6.20 49.93 48.53
CA LEU A 118 -5.50 48.69 48.93
C LEU A 118 -6.13 47.38 48.39
N VAL A 119 -7.43 47.40 48.08
CA VAL A 119 -8.11 46.23 47.46
C VAL A 119 -7.50 45.89 46.10
N SER A 120 -7.07 46.91 45.34
CA SER A 120 -6.40 46.71 44.04
C SER A 120 -5.12 45.89 44.18
N LEU A 121 -4.33 46.03 45.25
CA LEU A 121 -3.10 45.25 45.45
C LEU A 121 -3.38 43.76 45.64
N VAL A 122 -4.42 43.42 46.41
CA VAL A 122 -4.82 42.00 46.60
C VAL A 122 -5.28 41.39 45.29
N VAL A 123 -6.09 42.13 44.51
CA VAL A 123 -6.57 41.67 43.21
C VAL A 123 -5.43 41.52 42.22
N VAL A 124 -4.51 42.47 42.16
CA VAL A 124 -3.34 42.41 41.27
C VAL A 124 -2.44 41.24 41.64
N ALA A 125 -2.20 40.99 42.95
CA ALA A 125 -1.44 39.82 43.39
C ALA A 125 -2.10 38.50 43.01
N PHE A 126 -3.43 38.42 43.16
CA PHE A 126 -4.21 37.23 42.72
C PHE A 126 -4.15 37.01 41.20
N VAL A 127 -4.39 38.05 40.40
CA VAL A 127 -4.35 38.01 38.93
C VAL A 127 -2.95 37.60 38.45
N PHE A 128 -1.90 38.18 39.07
CA PHE A 128 -0.51 37.81 38.77
C PHE A 128 -0.21 36.35 39.09
N ALA A 129 -0.53 35.89 40.30
CA ALA A 129 -0.28 34.52 40.73
C ALA A 129 -1.00 33.49 39.82
N LEU A 130 -2.27 33.77 39.51
CA LEU A 130 -3.07 32.89 38.65
C LEU A 130 -2.56 32.87 37.19
N GLY A 131 -2.15 34.05 36.68
CA GLY A 131 -1.56 34.17 35.33
C GLY A 131 -0.22 33.43 35.21
N ILE A 132 0.64 33.51 36.21
CA ILE A 132 1.90 32.75 36.25
C ILE A 132 1.62 31.24 36.35
N TYR A 133 0.65 30.84 37.17
CA TYR A 133 0.27 29.43 37.29
C TYR A 133 -0.23 28.88 35.95
N ALA A 134 -1.07 29.63 35.23
CA ALA A 134 -1.53 29.24 33.88
C ALA A 134 -0.36 29.17 32.87
N SER A 135 0.54 30.18 32.90
CA SER A 135 1.77 30.20 32.07
C SER A 135 2.62 28.94 32.30
N LEU A 136 2.84 28.54 33.54
CA LEU A 136 3.56 27.31 33.88
C LEU A 136 2.82 26.06 33.41
N GLY A 137 1.48 26.06 33.36
CA GLY A 137 0.65 25.03 32.79
C GLY A 137 0.95 24.82 31.31
N PHE A 138 0.92 25.89 30.51
CA PHE A 138 1.29 25.87 29.09
C PHE A 138 2.75 25.45 28.87
N LEU A 139 3.69 25.92 29.68
CA LEU A 139 5.11 25.55 29.56
C LEU A 139 5.36 24.06 29.84
N ARG A 140 4.65 23.50 30.83
CA ARG A 140 4.74 22.05 31.11
C ARG A 140 4.20 21.20 29.96
N GLU A 141 3.12 21.66 29.34
CA GLU A 141 2.55 20.97 28.15
C GLU A 141 3.46 21.12 26.93
N ALA A 142 4.07 22.30 26.73
CA ALA A 142 5.07 22.50 25.69
C ALA A 142 6.25 21.54 25.78
N ARG A 143 6.66 21.13 27.00
CA ARG A 143 7.74 20.14 27.19
C ARG A 143 7.34 18.70 26.85
N ARG A 144 6.03 18.40 26.78
CA ARG A 144 5.50 17.11 26.41
C ARG A 144 5.17 17.02 24.92
N SER A 145 4.95 18.17 24.30
CA SER A 145 4.64 18.29 22.87
C SER A 145 5.91 18.42 22.04
N SER A 146 5.82 18.18 20.74
CA SER A 146 6.91 18.32 19.78
C SER A 146 6.52 19.20 18.59
N GLY A 147 7.51 19.63 17.81
CA GLY A 147 7.31 20.34 16.56
C GLY A 147 6.49 21.64 16.71
N VAL A 148 5.49 21.81 15.86
CA VAL A 148 4.66 23.03 15.81
C VAL A 148 3.90 23.26 17.12
N THR A 149 3.31 22.22 17.69
CA THR A 149 2.54 22.29 18.93
C THR A 149 3.40 22.76 20.09
N GLN A 150 4.64 22.28 20.19
CA GLN A 150 5.61 22.72 21.21
C GLN A 150 5.86 24.22 21.15
N HIS A 151 6.23 24.76 19.97
CA HIS A 151 6.53 26.17 19.78
C HIS A 151 5.31 27.06 20.02
N ARG A 152 4.12 26.61 19.61
CA ARG A 152 2.86 27.31 19.87
C ARG A 152 2.55 27.37 21.37
N MET A 153 2.69 26.25 22.09
CA MET A 153 2.50 26.22 23.55
C MET A 153 3.52 27.08 24.29
N GLN A 154 4.78 27.10 23.83
CA GLN A 154 5.80 28.01 24.37
C GLN A 154 5.42 29.47 24.17
N ALA A 155 4.96 29.84 22.97
CA ALA A 155 4.52 31.19 22.67
C ALA A 155 3.32 31.62 23.54
N VAL A 156 2.32 30.72 23.72
CA VAL A 156 1.18 30.98 24.60
C VAL A 156 1.63 31.11 26.07
N ALA A 157 2.57 30.28 26.54
CA ALA A 157 3.14 30.36 27.88
C ALA A 157 3.82 31.71 28.10
N VAL A 158 4.66 32.14 27.15
CA VAL A 158 5.32 33.46 27.21
C VAL A 158 4.28 34.59 27.23
N GLY A 159 3.27 34.50 26.31
CA GLY A 159 2.17 35.47 26.29
C GLY A 159 1.41 35.54 27.61
N SER A 160 1.08 34.41 28.22
CA SER A 160 0.38 34.36 29.51
C SER A 160 1.21 34.90 30.65
N GLY A 161 2.51 34.63 30.66
CA GLY A 161 3.44 35.22 31.62
C GLY A 161 3.59 36.73 31.47
N LEU A 162 3.71 37.24 30.24
CA LEU A 162 3.74 38.67 29.93
C LEU A 162 2.44 39.36 30.32
N LEU A 163 1.27 38.73 30.08
CA LEU A 163 -0.02 39.25 30.52
C LEU A 163 -0.05 39.45 32.04
N ALA A 164 0.42 38.46 32.78
CA ALA A 164 0.47 38.57 34.24
C ALA A 164 1.35 39.77 34.68
N VAL A 165 2.51 39.98 34.05
CA VAL A 165 3.41 41.09 34.32
C VAL A 165 2.80 42.43 33.91
N VAL A 166 2.19 42.53 32.76
CA VAL A 166 1.48 43.73 32.25
C VAL A 166 0.38 44.15 33.23
N LEU A 167 -0.42 43.20 33.69
CA LEU A 167 -1.49 43.47 34.66
C LEU A 167 -0.94 43.84 36.05
N LEU A 168 0.19 43.24 36.48
CA LEU A 168 0.89 43.62 37.70
C LEU A 168 1.35 45.07 37.62
N LEU A 169 2.05 45.46 36.55
CA LEU A 169 2.56 46.83 36.36
C LEU A 169 1.42 47.86 36.25
N ALA A 170 0.33 47.51 35.56
CA ALA A 170 -0.86 48.35 35.51
C ALA A 170 -1.47 48.59 36.92
N GLY A 171 -1.53 47.53 37.74
CA GLY A 171 -2.01 47.65 39.13
C GLY A 171 -1.06 48.45 40.02
N VAL A 172 0.24 48.27 39.88
CA VAL A 172 1.25 49.10 40.62
C VAL A 172 1.12 50.57 40.24
N ASN A 173 0.86 50.88 38.96
CA ASN A 173 0.66 52.24 38.48
C ASN A 173 -0.56 52.95 39.11
N VAL A 174 -1.61 52.19 39.42
CA VAL A 174 -2.79 52.73 40.13
C VAL A 174 -2.46 53.13 41.55
N VAL A 175 -1.54 52.45 42.24
CA VAL A 175 -1.17 52.68 43.64
C VAL A 175 -0.04 53.70 43.75
N PHE A 176 0.88 53.76 42.79
CA PHE A 176 2.03 54.64 42.77
C PHE A 176 2.04 55.55 41.52
N PRO A 177 1.21 56.60 41.45
CA PRO A 177 1.05 57.42 40.25
C PRO A 177 2.33 58.14 39.79
N ASP A 178 3.27 58.40 40.68
CA ASP A 178 4.54 59.12 40.40
C ASP A 178 5.45 58.28 39.46
N ALA A 179 5.29 56.97 39.41
CA ALA A 179 6.06 56.10 38.56
C ALA A 179 5.46 55.95 37.15
N THR A 180 4.32 56.59 36.88
CA THR A 180 3.51 56.45 35.63
C THR A 180 4.31 56.62 34.32
N PRO A 181 5.23 57.62 34.15
CA PRO A 181 5.89 57.81 32.87
C PRO A 181 6.79 56.61 32.46
N VAL A 182 7.53 56.04 33.42
CA VAL A 182 8.46 54.93 33.18
C VAL A 182 7.68 53.61 33.03
N ILE A 183 6.74 53.36 33.96
CA ILE A 183 5.90 52.15 33.91
C ILE A 183 5.08 52.12 32.63
N GLY A 184 4.57 53.27 32.16
CA GLY A 184 3.78 53.36 30.93
C GLY A 184 4.54 52.87 29.68
N VAL A 185 5.79 53.33 29.50
CA VAL A 185 6.62 52.89 28.36
C VAL A 185 6.96 51.41 28.45
N VAL A 186 7.36 50.91 29.63
CA VAL A 186 7.67 49.50 29.85
C VAL A 186 6.44 48.63 29.57
N ASN A 187 5.29 49.04 30.10
CA ASN A 187 4.04 48.31 29.93
C ASN A 187 3.61 48.21 28.45
N GLN A 188 3.86 49.26 27.66
CA GLN A 188 3.55 49.29 26.24
C GLN A 188 4.44 48.34 25.43
N VAL A 189 5.75 48.29 25.72
CA VAL A 189 6.67 47.34 25.08
C VAL A 189 6.30 45.90 25.43
N LEU A 190 5.99 45.63 26.71
CA LEU A 190 5.54 44.31 27.15
C LEU A 190 4.20 43.92 26.54
N SER A 191 3.28 44.88 26.37
CA SER A 191 1.99 44.62 25.70
C SER A 191 2.17 44.26 24.23
N LEU A 192 3.07 44.88 23.49
CA LEU A 192 3.39 44.50 22.13
C LEU A 192 4.00 43.09 22.06
N ALA A 193 4.96 42.80 22.96
CA ALA A 193 5.56 41.46 23.04
C ALA A 193 4.52 40.37 23.39
N LEU A 194 3.59 40.67 24.29
CA LEU A 194 2.45 39.83 24.66
C LEU A 194 1.57 39.50 23.44
N VAL A 195 1.19 40.53 22.68
CA VAL A 195 0.34 40.40 21.52
C VAL A 195 1.00 39.55 20.46
N LEU A 196 2.30 39.81 20.19
CA LEU A 196 3.09 39.01 19.26
C LEU A 196 3.21 37.53 19.70
N ALA A 197 3.42 37.30 21.00
CA ALA A 197 3.50 35.96 21.55
C ALA A 197 2.17 35.20 21.37
N TYR A 198 1.03 35.83 21.66
CA TYR A 198 -0.28 35.20 21.40
C TYR A 198 -0.56 35.02 19.91
N PHE A 199 -0.16 35.98 19.08
CA PHE A 199 -0.31 35.84 17.63
C PHE A 199 0.46 34.62 17.10
N VAL A 200 1.73 34.48 17.51
CA VAL A 200 2.56 33.29 17.16
C VAL A 200 1.97 32.01 17.75
N GLY A 201 1.39 32.05 18.94
CA GLY A 201 0.76 30.90 19.59
C GLY A 201 -0.55 30.45 18.93
N PHE A 202 -1.49 31.36 18.72
CA PHE A 202 -2.84 31.02 18.25
C PHE A 202 -3.02 31.09 16.74
N ALA A 203 -2.27 31.97 16.05
CA ALA A 203 -2.37 32.18 14.60
C ALA A 203 -0.97 32.30 13.94
N PRO A 204 -0.09 31.30 14.07
CA PRO A 204 1.27 31.39 13.52
C PRO A 204 1.24 31.56 12.01
N PRO A 205 2.05 32.48 11.45
CA PRO A 205 2.22 32.63 10.01
C PRO A 205 2.71 31.34 9.36
N ALA A 206 2.33 31.13 8.09
CA ALA A 206 2.64 29.89 7.38
C ALA A 206 4.15 29.58 7.29
N PHE A 207 5.00 30.61 7.18
CA PHE A 207 6.45 30.43 7.12
C PHE A 207 7.04 29.88 8.42
N LEU A 208 6.57 30.36 9.60
CA LEU A 208 6.98 29.83 10.90
C LEU A 208 6.51 28.38 11.06
N ARG A 209 5.28 28.10 10.68
CA ARG A 209 4.72 26.74 10.77
C ARG A 209 5.54 25.76 9.93
N ARG A 210 5.91 26.12 8.71
CA ARG A 210 6.78 25.31 7.83
C ARG A 210 8.15 25.09 8.46
N SER A 211 8.79 26.16 8.97
CA SER A 211 10.11 26.06 9.62
C SER A 211 10.09 25.12 10.83
N TRP A 212 9.01 25.09 11.60
CA TRP A 212 8.86 24.22 12.77
C TRP A 212 8.53 22.76 12.39
N GLN A 213 7.91 22.54 11.22
CA GLN A 213 7.61 21.21 10.71
C GLN A 213 8.83 20.53 10.09
N GLU A 214 9.73 21.30 9.50
CA GLU A 214 10.86 20.78 8.72
C GLU A 214 11.78 19.81 9.49
N PRO A 215 12.21 20.06 10.74
CA PRO A 215 13.03 19.13 11.51
C PRO A 215 12.33 17.79 11.76
N THR A 216 11.03 17.84 12.08
CA THR A 216 10.22 16.64 12.31
C THR A 216 10.09 15.81 11.02
N LEU A 217 9.86 16.49 9.89
CA LEU A 217 9.77 15.85 8.60
C LEU A 217 11.09 15.18 8.17
N ARG A 218 12.22 15.88 8.35
CA ARG A 218 13.55 15.32 8.07
C ARG A 218 13.85 14.08 8.93
N ALA A 219 13.50 14.10 10.20
CA ALA A 219 13.66 12.95 11.09
C ALA A 219 12.81 11.77 10.67
N LEU A 220 11.56 11.99 10.25
CA LEU A 220 10.67 10.95 9.72
C LEU A 220 11.22 10.32 8.44
N LEU A 221 11.72 11.15 7.50
CA LEU A 221 12.31 10.67 6.24
C LEU A 221 13.59 9.84 6.47
N ALA A 222 14.46 10.27 7.39
CA ALA A 222 15.69 9.54 7.71
C ALA A 222 15.40 8.14 8.31
N GLU A 223 14.33 8.01 9.08
CA GLU A 223 13.93 6.74 9.70
C GLU A 223 13.22 5.80 8.72
N ALA A 224 12.51 6.35 7.72
CA ALA A 224 11.75 5.57 6.74
C ALA A 224 12.60 4.50 6.03
N ALA A 225 13.84 4.82 5.68
CA ALA A 225 14.77 3.89 5.03
C ALA A 225 15.11 2.66 5.90
N GLN A 226 15.14 2.84 7.23
CA GLN A 226 15.40 1.74 8.17
C GLN A 226 14.16 0.88 8.37
N LEU A 227 12.96 1.47 8.34
CA LEU A 227 11.70 0.76 8.51
C LEU A 227 11.43 -0.24 7.39
N VAL A 228 11.84 0.06 6.15
CA VAL A 228 11.69 -0.85 5.00
C VAL A 228 12.49 -2.15 5.17
N GLN A 229 13.56 -2.14 5.97
CA GLN A 229 14.41 -3.31 6.23
C GLN A 229 13.87 -4.23 7.33
N LEU A 230 12.80 -3.84 8.04
CA LEU A 230 12.19 -4.68 9.06
C LEU A 230 11.57 -5.95 8.45
N PRO A 231 11.59 -7.08 9.19
CA PRO A 231 11.27 -8.40 8.62
C PRO A 231 9.80 -8.56 8.25
N ASP A 232 8.90 -7.83 8.90
CA ASP A 232 7.46 -8.01 8.72
C ASP A 232 6.67 -6.69 8.87
N PRO A 233 5.46 -6.60 8.29
CA PRO A 233 4.59 -5.42 8.38
C PRO A 233 4.17 -5.06 9.81
N ARG A 234 4.11 -6.04 10.72
CA ARG A 234 3.72 -5.84 12.14
C ARG A 234 4.79 -5.05 12.87
N SER A 235 6.06 -5.42 12.67
CA SER A 235 7.20 -4.67 13.23
C SER A 235 7.25 -3.24 12.70
N ILE A 236 6.91 -3.02 11.43
CA ILE A 236 6.79 -1.70 10.83
C ILE A 236 5.65 -0.91 11.50
N ALA A 237 4.47 -1.50 11.64
CA ALA A 237 3.30 -0.89 12.26
C ALA A 237 3.61 -0.42 13.69
N ARG A 238 4.20 -1.30 14.52
CA ARG A 238 4.57 -0.99 15.89
C ARG A 238 5.55 0.18 16.00
N ARG A 239 6.53 0.25 15.09
CA ARG A 239 7.48 1.36 15.07
C ARG A 239 6.83 2.68 14.67
N ILE A 240 5.87 2.63 13.76
CA ILE A 240 5.06 3.79 13.37
C ILE A 240 4.21 4.27 14.55
N GLU A 241 3.60 3.35 15.32
CA GLU A 241 2.82 3.66 16.54
C GLU A 241 3.68 4.38 17.59
N GLU A 242 4.84 3.83 17.93
CA GLU A 242 5.80 4.44 18.86
C GLU A 242 6.16 5.87 18.42
N ARG A 243 6.39 6.04 17.12
CA ARG A 243 6.73 7.33 16.54
C ARG A 243 5.57 8.32 16.57
N ALA A 244 4.37 7.85 16.25
CA ALA A 244 3.16 8.66 16.29
C ALA A 244 2.91 9.20 17.70
N VAL A 245 3.04 8.38 18.74
CA VAL A 245 2.94 8.82 20.14
C VAL A 245 4.01 9.84 20.48
N ALA A 246 5.29 9.57 20.13
CA ALA A 246 6.40 10.46 20.45
C ALA A 246 6.27 11.85 19.80
N VAL A 247 5.74 11.90 18.55
CA VAL A 247 5.62 13.15 17.78
C VAL A 247 4.37 13.93 18.14
N THR A 248 3.25 13.24 18.40
CA THR A 248 1.97 13.89 18.71
C THR A 248 1.79 14.21 20.20
N GLY A 249 2.51 13.51 21.08
CA GLY A 249 2.32 13.58 22.53
C GLY A 249 1.00 12.96 22.98
N ALA A 250 0.41 12.07 22.18
CA ALA A 250 -0.81 11.36 22.50
C ALA A 250 -0.58 10.27 23.56
N ASP A 251 -1.66 9.77 24.16
CA ASP A 251 -1.58 8.70 25.16
C ASP A 251 -1.32 7.32 24.50
N GLY A 252 -1.69 7.17 23.22
CA GLY A 252 -1.42 5.98 22.45
C GLY A 252 -1.70 6.15 20.96
N ALA A 253 -1.24 5.17 20.20
CA ALA A 253 -1.49 5.06 18.76
C ALA A 253 -1.76 3.60 18.39
N GLY A 254 -2.36 3.38 17.22
CA GLY A 254 -2.57 2.07 16.62
C GLY A 254 -2.50 2.17 15.10
N VAL A 255 -1.86 1.18 14.48
CA VAL A 255 -1.83 1.02 13.02
C VAL A 255 -2.66 -0.20 12.65
N GLY A 256 -3.78 0.04 11.98
CA GLY A 256 -4.58 -1.03 11.39
C GLY A 256 -4.10 -1.34 9.98
N ILE A 257 -3.71 -2.58 9.72
CA ILE A 257 -3.34 -3.05 8.38
C ILE A 257 -4.61 -3.53 7.68
N TRP A 258 -4.80 -3.14 6.43
CA TRP A 258 -5.95 -3.57 5.64
C TRP A 258 -5.79 -5.01 5.16
N ASP A 259 -6.73 -5.86 5.53
CA ASP A 259 -6.89 -7.20 4.98
C ASP A 259 -7.98 -7.15 3.87
N GLU A 260 -7.55 -7.23 2.63
CA GLU A 260 -8.43 -7.14 1.47
C GLU A 260 -9.35 -8.37 1.34
N GLN A 261 -8.89 -9.55 1.78
CA GLN A 261 -9.67 -10.78 1.71
C GLN A 261 -10.76 -10.81 2.77
N ALA A 262 -10.44 -10.38 3.99
CA ALA A 262 -11.40 -10.31 5.08
C ALA A 262 -12.27 -9.04 5.03
N GLY A 263 -11.85 -7.99 4.31
CA GLY A 263 -12.55 -6.72 4.22
C GLY A 263 -12.56 -5.92 5.53
N VAL A 264 -11.51 -6.05 6.34
CA VAL A 264 -11.39 -5.41 7.66
C VAL A 264 -10.02 -4.82 7.91
N LEU A 265 -9.94 -3.85 8.83
CA LEU A 265 -8.68 -3.37 9.40
C LEU A 265 -8.29 -4.26 10.57
N VAL A 266 -7.06 -4.76 10.56
CA VAL A 266 -6.48 -5.58 11.62
C VAL A 266 -5.54 -4.74 12.46
N PHE A 267 -5.92 -4.46 13.72
CA PHE A 267 -5.09 -3.78 14.71
C PHE A 267 -4.50 -4.81 15.67
N GLU A 268 -3.21 -4.73 15.95
CA GLU A 268 -2.58 -5.52 17.00
C GLU A 268 -2.62 -4.76 18.32
N GLY A 269 -3.10 -5.38 19.36
CA GLY A 269 -3.13 -4.84 20.71
C GLY A 269 -2.58 -5.80 21.75
N ALA A 270 -2.39 -5.31 22.97
CA ALA A 270 -1.91 -6.13 24.09
C ALA A 270 -2.82 -7.35 24.41
N ASN A 271 -4.09 -7.27 24.04
CA ASN A 271 -5.11 -8.30 24.27
C ASN A 271 -5.42 -9.15 23.02
N GLY A 272 -4.58 -9.08 21.97
CA GLY A 272 -4.77 -9.79 20.71
C GLY A 272 -5.16 -8.87 19.54
N GLU A 273 -5.53 -9.49 18.44
CA GLU A 273 -5.95 -8.77 17.21
C GLU A 273 -7.37 -8.22 17.38
N ARG A 274 -7.55 -6.98 16.94
CA ARG A 274 -8.86 -6.32 16.87
C ARG A 274 -9.20 -6.05 15.41
N LEU A 275 -10.35 -6.53 14.99
CA LEU A 275 -10.87 -6.36 13.65
C LEU A 275 -11.88 -5.19 13.62
N ILE A 276 -11.65 -4.22 12.74
CA ILE A 276 -12.54 -3.07 12.58
C ILE A 276 -13.01 -2.99 11.12
N PRO A 277 -14.31 -3.20 10.86
CA PRO A 277 -14.89 -3.00 9.53
C PRO A 277 -14.83 -1.52 9.09
N PRO A 278 -14.76 -1.23 7.76
CA PRO A 278 -14.97 0.11 7.23
C PRO A 278 -16.34 0.66 7.67
N GLY A 279 -16.35 1.92 8.12
CA GLY A 279 -17.56 2.58 8.61
C GLY A 279 -17.85 2.39 10.11
N ASP A 280 -17.21 1.41 10.74
CA ASP A 280 -17.34 1.16 12.18
C ASP A 280 -16.29 1.98 12.98
N PHE A 281 -16.64 2.41 14.17
CA PHE A 281 -15.85 3.34 14.96
C PHE A 281 -15.47 4.62 14.17
N ILE A 282 -14.84 5.57 14.80
CA ILE A 282 -14.26 6.75 14.12
C ILE A 282 -13.13 6.33 13.18
N ALA A 283 -12.37 5.31 13.57
CA ALA A 283 -11.30 4.71 12.79
C ALA A 283 -11.81 4.14 11.45
N GLY A 284 -12.80 3.25 11.48
CA GLY A 284 -13.38 2.66 10.26
C GLY A 284 -14.07 3.68 9.36
N ARG A 285 -14.69 4.74 9.93
CA ARG A 285 -15.29 5.84 9.15
C ARG A 285 -14.21 6.65 8.41
N SER A 286 -13.08 6.95 9.05
CA SER A 286 -11.94 7.61 8.40
C SER A 286 -11.40 6.77 7.23
N PHE A 287 -11.27 5.47 7.45
CA PHE A 287 -10.83 4.55 6.41
C PHE A 287 -11.83 4.42 5.26
N GLN A 288 -13.13 4.36 5.55
CA GLN A 288 -14.17 4.32 4.52
C GLN A 288 -14.20 5.59 3.68
N ALA A 289 -14.11 6.76 4.34
CA ALA A 289 -14.12 8.06 3.68
C ALA A 289 -12.80 8.40 2.98
N GLN A 290 -11.73 7.63 3.20
CA GLN A 290 -10.37 7.90 2.72
C GLN A 290 -9.91 9.33 3.02
N ALA A 291 -10.25 9.82 4.19
CA ALA A 291 -9.95 11.18 4.64
C ALA A 291 -9.56 11.21 6.12
N PRO A 292 -8.61 12.08 6.51
CA PRO A 292 -8.28 12.27 7.91
C PRO A 292 -9.49 12.75 8.71
N MET A 293 -9.74 12.12 9.87
CA MET A 293 -10.84 12.47 10.78
C MET A 293 -10.33 12.76 12.17
N PHE A 294 -10.97 13.73 12.83
CA PHE A 294 -10.75 14.05 14.23
C PHE A 294 -12.08 14.07 14.99
N SER A 295 -12.09 13.45 16.16
CA SER A 295 -13.15 13.61 17.16
C SER A 295 -12.52 14.03 18.49
N GLY A 296 -13.04 15.08 19.08
CA GLY A 296 -12.69 15.50 20.45
C GLY A 296 -13.66 14.95 21.51
N ARG A 297 -14.69 14.20 21.09
CA ARG A 297 -15.70 13.58 21.93
C ARG A 297 -16.14 12.25 21.32
N ALA A 298 -15.22 11.29 21.31
CA ALA A 298 -15.40 9.99 20.66
C ALA A 298 -16.71 9.29 21.06
N GLU A 299 -17.08 9.36 22.35
CA GLU A 299 -18.33 8.78 22.88
C GLU A 299 -19.60 9.40 22.29
N ARG A 300 -19.57 10.68 21.93
CA ARG A 300 -20.72 11.40 21.36
C ARG A 300 -20.79 11.25 19.85
N ASP A 301 -19.63 11.25 19.22
CA ASP A 301 -19.51 11.19 17.75
C ASP A 301 -19.68 9.77 17.22
N ALA A 302 -19.50 8.76 18.08
CA ALA A 302 -19.79 7.35 17.83
C ALA A 302 -20.55 6.74 19.03
N PRO A 303 -21.84 7.08 19.21
CA PRO A 303 -22.62 6.69 20.39
C PRO A 303 -22.83 5.18 20.50
N GLU A 304 -22.77 4.45 19.41
CA GLU A 304 -22.81 2.99 19.34
C GLU A 304 -21.63 2.32 20.08
N HIS A 305 -20.48 3.01 20.17
CA HIS A 305 -19.28 2.56 20.86
C HIS A 305 -18.96 3.35 22.14
N ALA A 306 -19.90 4.16 22.62
CA ALA A 306 -19.69 5.05 23.77
C ALA A 306 -19.27 4.32 25.05
N ALA A 307 -19.80 3.11 25.28
CA ALA A 307 -19.42 2.29 26.45
C ALA A 307 -17.95 1.86 26.40
N GLU A 308 -17.46 1.50 25.22
CA GLU A 308 -16.10 1.06 25.02
C GLU A 308 -15.09 2.22 25.13
N TYR A 309 -15.40 3.37 24.52
CA TYR A 309 -14.57 4.58 24.67
C TYR A 309 -14.46 5.03 26.13
N ARG A 310 -15.56 4.93 26.89
CA ARG A 310 -15.52 5.20 28.35
C ARG A 310 -14.67 4.21 29.13
N ALA A 311 -14.80 2.92 28.80
CA ALA A 311 -14.03 1.86 29.48
C ALA A 311 -12.52 2.01 29.23
N THR A 312 -12.12 2.46 28.04
CA THR A 312 -10.71 2.68 27.65
C THR A 312 -10.18 4.08 28.02
N GLY A 313 -11.06 5.00 28.47
CA GLY A 313 -10.70 6.39 28.75
C GLY A 313 -10.31 7.21 27.52
N ILE A 314 -10.69 6.75 26.32
CA ILE A 314 -10.39 7.45 25.06
C ILE A 314 -11.50 8.45 24.77
N HIS A 315 -11.17 9.73 24.83
CA HIS A 315 -12.10 10.83 24.53
C HIS A 315 -11.79 11.53 23.22
N ALA A 316 -10.52 11.64 22.85
CA ALA A 316 -10.08 12.25 21.60
C ALA A 316 -9.41 11.24 20.68
N ILE A 317 -9.73 11.30 19.39
CA ILE A 317 -9.18 10.42 18.35
C ILE A 317 -8.85 11.26 17.13
N ALA A 318 -7.64 11.05 16.59
CA ALA A 318 -7.25 11.50 15.26
C ALA A 318 -6.89 10.25 14.42
N ALA A 319 -7.52 10.10 13.28
CA ALA A 319 -7.30 8.98 12.38
C ALA A 319 -6.95 9.47 10.98
N SER A 320 -6.03 8.80 10.30
CA SER A 320 -5.66 9.10 8.92
C SER A 320 -5.43 7.81 8.13
N PRO A 321 -6.03 7.66 6.94
CA PRO A 321 -5.82 6.49 6.10
C PRO A 321 -4.36 6.43 5.62
N ILE A 322 -3.83 5.21 5.54
CA ILE A 322 -2.53 4.88 4.99
C ILE A 322 -2.79 4.37 3.57
N THR A 323 -2.56 5.23 2.56
CA THR A 323 -2.86 4.92 1.16
C THR A 323 -1.71 5.31 0.25
N SER A 324 -1.48 4.54 -0.81
CA SER A 324 -0.49 4.82 -1.85
C SER A 324 -1.15 4.71 -3.22
N GLY A 325 -1.45 5.85 -3.86
CA GLY A 325 -2.32 5.90 -5.03
C GLY A 325 -3.70 5.30 -4.72
N ASP A 326 -4.17 4.35 -5.51
CA ASP A 326 -5.46 3.68 -5.29
C ASP A 326 -5.39 2.51 -4.29
N HIS A 327 -4.19 2.16 -3.81
CA HIS A 327 -4.01 1.06 -2.87
C HIS A 327 -4.27 1.49 -1.43
N ARG A 328 -5.26 0.87 -0.80
CA ARG A 328 -5.58 1.01 0.63
C ARG A 328 -4.67 0.06 1.40
N LEU A 329 -3.76 0.60 2.21
CA LEU A 329 -2.79 -0.20 2.97
C LEU A 329 -3.19 -0.35 4.44
N GLY A 330 -3.92 0.63 4.98
CA GLY A 330 -4.32 0.61 6.38
C GLY A 330 -4.79 1.95 6.90
N LEU A 331 -4.71 2.11 8.22
CA LEU A 331 -5.13 3.30 8.95
C LEU A 331 -4.19 3.55 10.13
N LEU A 332 -3.76 4.79 10.31
CA LEU A 332 -3.12 5.26 11.54
C LEU A 332 -4.15 5.95 12.43
N VAL A 333 -4.23 5.53 13.68
CA VAL A 333 -5.08 6.12 14.72
C VAL A 333 -4.20 6.60 15.87
N VAL A 334 -4.45 7.80 16.36
CA VAL A 334 -3.84 8.35 17.55
C VAL A 334 -4.96 8.76 18.52
N TYR A 335 -4.84 8.39 19.79
CA TYR A 335 -5.89 8.62 20.78
C TYR A 335 -5.36 9.22 22.08
N ALA A 336 -6.21 9.99 22.74
CA ALA A 336 -5.91 10.65 23.99
C ALA A 336 -7.15 10.75 24.89
N ALA A 337 -6.89 10.85 26.19
CA ALA A 337 -7.93 11.09 27.19
C ALA A 337 -8.51 12.51 27.11
N ARG A 338 -7.85 13.44 26.43
CA ARG A 338 -8.33 14.81 26.23
C ARG A 338 -7.98 15.33 24.84
N PRO A 339 -8.83 16.19 24.26
CA PRO A 339 -8.52 16.78 22.96
C PRO A 339 -7.33 17.76 23.08
N PRO A 340 -6.41 17.77 22.10
CA PRO A 340 -5.31 18.74 22.07
C PRO A 340 -5.83 20.15 21.79
N LEU A 341 -5.15 21.17 22.34
CA LEU A 341 -5.48 22.57 22.10
C LEU A 341 -5.41 22.94 20.60
N PHE A 342 -4.44 22.37 19.88
CA PHE A 342 -4.21 22.64 18.46
C PHE A 342 -4.51 21.40 17.60
N THR A 343 -5.78 21.10 17.47
CA THR A 343 -6.29 19.91 16.75
C THR A 343 -5.78 19.80 15.31
N ASP A 344 -5.72 20.92 14.57
CA ASP A 344 -5.27 20.91 13.17
C ASP A 344 -3.80 20.52 13.02
N ASP A 345 -2.96 20.89 13.99
CA ASP A 345 -1.55 20.53 13.99
C ASP A 345 -1.37 19.03 14.23
N VAL A 346 -2.14 18.45 15.17
CA VAL A 346 -2.09 17.01 15.46
C VAL A 346 -2.62 16.22 14.27
N LEU A 347 -3.75 16.63 13.70
CA LEU A 347 -4.31 15.96 12.52
C LEU A 347 -3.35 16.03 11.31
N GLY A 348 -2.69 17.17 11.10
CA GLY A 348 -1.66 17.34 10.07
C GLY A 348 -0.45 16.43 10.30
N LEU A 349 0.01 16.27 11.55
CA LEU A 349 1.10 15.35 11.88
C LEU A 349 0.72 13.88 11.66
N VAL A 350 -0.48 13.49 12.09
CA VAL A 350 -1.01 12.13 11.87
C VAL A 350 -1.10 11.84 10.36
N GLY A 351 -1.56 12.82 9.57
CA GLY A 351 -1.58 12.71 8.10
C GLY A 351 -0.18 12.48 7.52
N LEU A 352 0.80 13.29 7.91
CA LEU A 352 2.19 13.14 7.44
C LEU A 352 2.79 11.79 7.81
N ILE A 353 2.55 11.31 9.03
CA ILE A 353 3.03 9.99 9.47
C ILE A 353 2.34 8.89 8.66
N ALA A 354 1.04 9.02 8.38
CA ALA A 354 0.29 8.06 7.56
C ALA A 354 0.80 8.01 6.11
N GLU A 355 1.14 9.15 5.50
CA GLU A 355 1.77 9.22 4.17
C GLU A 355 3.14 8.52 4.17
N GLN A 356 3.97 8.74 5.19
CA GLN A 356 5.25 8.05 5.32
C GLN A 356 5.08 6.54 5.55
N ALA A 357 4.12 6.16 6.39
CA ALA A 357 3.75 4.76 6.59
C ALA A 357 3.34 4.08 5.28
N ALA A 358 2.60 4.78 4.43
CA ALA A 358 2.19 4.28 3.12
C ALA A 358 3.39 3.98 2.21
N LEU A 359 4.37 4.89 2.15
CA LEU A 359 5.59 4.68 1.38
C LEU A 359 6.39 3.48 1.89
N VAL A 360 6.54 3.35 3.22
CA VAL A 360 7.29 2.25 3.84
C VAL A 360 6.60 0.91 3.60
N LEU A 361 5.31 0.81 3.88
CA LEU A 361 4.54 -0.42 3.72
C LEU A 361 4.48 -0.86 2.25
N ARG A 362 4.27 0.08 1.33
CA ARG A 362 4.24 -0.22 -0.12
C ARG A 362 5.60 -0.67 -0.63
N SER A 363 6.69 0.03 -0.24
CA SER A 363 8.05 -0.37 -0.61
C SER A 363 8.40 -1.77 -0.10
N HIS A 364 8.04 -2.07 1.15
CA HIS A 364 8.25 -3.39 1.74
C HIS A 364 7.46 -4.49 1.00
N GLN A 365 6.21 -4.22 0.62
CA GLN A 365 5.39 -5.14 -0.17
C GLN A 365 6.03 -5.41 -1.53
N LEU A 366 6.41 -4.35 -2.28
CA LEU A 366 7.03 -4.49 -3.60
C LEU A 366 8.37 -5.24 -3.55
N LEU A 367 9.18 -5.02 -2.51
CA LEU A 367 10.44 -5.75 -2.33
C LEU A 367 10.20 -7.24 -2.08
N ARG A 368 9.17 -7.60 -1.31
CA ARG A 368 8.78 -9.01 -1.10
C ARG A 368 8.30 -9.67 -2.37
N GLU A 369 7.42 -9.02 -3.12
CA GLU A 369 6.91 -9.51 -4.40
C GLU A 369 8.08 -9.73 -5.39
N ALA A 370 9.00 -8.76 -5.50
CA ALA A 370 10.19 -8.87 -6.34
C ALA A 370 11.12 -10.01 -5.90
N ALA A 371 11.29 -10.23 -4.60
CA ALA A 371 12.09 -11.34 -4.08
C ALA A 371 11.46 -12.70 -4.38
N GLN A 372 10.14 -12.84 -4.27
CA GLN A 372 9.41 -14.06 -4.62
C GLN A 372 9.52 -14.39 -6.11
N VAL A 373 9.35 -13.39 -6.98
CA VAL A 373 9.51 -13.58 -8.43
C VAL A 373 10.92 -14.02 -8.79
N ARG A 374 11.95 -13.41 -8.19
CA ARG A 374 13.36 -13.82 -8.40
C ARG A 374 13.63 -15.24 -7.93
N ALA A 375 13.16 -15.61 -6.74
CA ALA A 375 13.34 -16.96 -6.21
C ALA A 375 12.66 -18.01 -7.09
N MET A 376 11.46 -17.72 -7.62
CA MET A 376 10.75 -18.60 -8.53
C MET A 376 11.48 -18.75 -9.88
N ALA A 377 11.99 -17.64 -10.44
CA ALA A 377 12.78 -17.67 -11.68
C ALA A 377 14.09 -18.46 -11.51
N GLU A 378 14.78 -18.31 -10.38
CA GLU A 378 16.01 -19.05 -10.09
C GLU A 378 15.73 -20.55 -9.90
N MET A 379 14.65 -20.90 -9.22
CA MET A 379 14.24 -22.30 -9.06
C MET A 379 13.89 -22.95 -10.41
N THR A 380 13.22 -22.23 -11.30
CA THR A 380 12.92 -22.69 -12.66
C THR A 380 14.23 -22.92 -13.43
N ARG A 381 15.15 -21.96 -13.40
CA ARG A 381 16.45 -22.10 -14.08
C ARG A 381 17.26 -23.29 -13.56
N LEU A 382 17.36 -23.49 -12.24
CA LEU A 382 18.07 -24.62 -11.65
C LEU A 382 17.47 -25.97 -12.06
N LYS A 383 16.13 -26.03 -12.14
CA LYS A 383 15.40 -27.21 -12.64
C LYS A 383 15.82 -27.52 -14.08
N ASP A 384 15.89 -26.52 -14.95
CA ASP A 384 16.19 -26.70 -16.37
C ASP A 384 17.67 -27.09 -16.60
N ASP A 385 18.59 -26.44 -15.88
CA ASP A 385 20.01 -26.80 -15.88
C ASP A 385 20.23 -28.26 -15.42
N PHE A 386 19.53 -28.68 -14.34
CA PHE A 386 19.59 -30.05 -13.81
C PHE A 386 19.10 -31.08 -14.85
N LEU A 387 17.96 -30.80 -15.45
CA LEU A 387 17.38 -31.71 -16.48
C LEU A 387 18.28 -31.83 -17.72
N SER A 388 18.91 -30.75 -18.13
CA SER A 388 19.86 -30.78 -19.27
C SER A 388 21.09 -31.63 -18.98
N VAL A 389 21.64 -31.54 -17.76
CA VAL A 389 22.79 -32.36 -17.33
C VAL A 389 22.41 -33.84 -17.26
N VAL A 390 21.30 -34.16 -16.58
CA VAL A 390 20.82 -35.54 -16.44
C VAL A 390 20.58 -36.21 -17.81
N ALA A 391 20.01 -35.45 -18.74
CA ALA A 391 19.78 -35.93 -20.08
C ALA A 391 21.06 -36.28 -20.86
N HIS A 392 22.05 -35.41 -20.78
CA HIS A 392 23.37 -35.65 -21.37
C HIS A 392 24.02 -36.91 -20.78
N ASP A 393 24.01 -37.02 -19.43
CA ASP A 393 24.66 -38.11 -18.70
C ASP A 393 23.95 -39.49 -18.91
N VAL A 394 22.66 -39.49 -19.20
CA VAL A 394 21.91 -40.70 -19.57
C VAL A 394 22.13 -41.06 -21.05
N ARG A 395 22.20 -40.12 -21.99
CA ARG A 395 22.39 -40.34 -23.40
C ARG A 395 23.74 -41.05 -23.69
N THR A 396 24.81 -40.65 -22.99
CA THR A 396 26.16 -41.14 -23.19
C THR A 396 26.31 -42.66 -22.95
N PRO A 397 25.93 -43.21 -21.76
CA PRO A 397 26.03 -44.67 -21.52
C PRO A 397 25.07 -45.46 -22.44
N LEU A 398 23.91 -44.87 -22.76
CA LEU A 398 22.94 -45.49 -23.62
C LEU A 398 23.46 -45.67 -25.06
N THR A 399 24.14 -44.65 -25.59
CA THR A 399 24.83 -44.73 -26.88
C THR A 399 25.91 -45.83 -26.89
N THR A 400 26.64 -45.99 -25.76
CA THR A 400 27.66 -47.05 -25.62
C THR A 400 27.01 -48.44 -25.59
N ILE A 401 25.87 -48.62 -24.91
CA ILE A 401 25.11 -49.89 -24.89
C ILE A 401 24.60 -50.22 -26.28
N LEU A 402 24.05 -49.25 -27.01
CA LEU A 402 23.57 -49.43 -28.39
C LEU A 402 24.70 -49.87 -29.31
N LEU A 403 25.86 -49.20 -29.30
CA LEU A 403 26.99 -49.54 -30.15
C LEU A 403 27.52 -50.95 -29.86
N ASN A 404 27.62 -51.35 -28.59
CA ASN A 404 28.08 -52.70 -28.21
C ASN A 404 27.03 -53.77 -28.62
N ALA A 405 25.76 -53.51 -28.51
CA ALA A 405 24.68 -54.41 -28.94
C ALA A 405 24.74 -54.62 -30.47
N GLU A 406 24.95 -53.55 -31.22
CA GLU A 406 25.09 -53.58 -32.70
C GLU A 406 26.33 -54.35 -33.16
N LEU A 407 27.45 -54.13 -32.52
CA LEU A 407 28.70 -54.88 -32.78
C LEU A 407 28.54 -56.39 -32.48
N LEU A 408 27.85 -56.74 -31.39
CA LEU A 408 27.54 -58.14 -31.07
C LEU A 408 26.61 -58.76 -32.09
N GLU A 409 25.61 -58.05 -32.58
CA GLU A 409 24.68 -58.51 -33.60
C GLU A 409 25.39 -58.79 -34.95
N GLN A 410 26.33 -57.92 -35.37
CA GLN A 410 27.11 -58.04 -36.60
C GLN A 410 28.13 -59.17 -36.57
N THR A 411 28.66 -59.50 -35.36
CA THR A 411 29.73 -60.50 -35.20
C THR A 411 29.21 -61.92 -34.92
N MET A 412 27.93 -62.13 -34.71
CA MET A 412 27.33 -63.42 -34.36
C MET A 412 26.52 -64.01 -35.50
N ASP A 413 26.54 -65.34 -35.64
CA ASP A 413 25.67 -66.03 -36.57
C ASP A 413 24.18 -65.81 -36.27
N GLY A 414 23.42 -65.33 -37.25
CA GLY A 414 22.05 -64.80 -37.06
C GLY A 414 21.00 -65.79 -36.48
N GLY A 415 21.35 -67.06 -36.29
CA GLY A 415 20.53 -68.09 -35.66
C GLY A 415 20.87 -68.35 -34.18
N SER A 416 21.94 -67.75 -33.61
CA SER A 416 22.40 -68.04 -32.25
C SER A 416 21.50 -67.37 -31.19
N SER A 417 21.37 -68.03 -30.02
CA SER A 417 20.65 -67.46 -28.87
C SER A 417 21.24 -66.12 -28.43
N ASN A 418 22.54 -65.87 -28.68
CA ASN A 418 23.22 -64.64 -28.32
C ASN A 418 22.98 -63.49 -29.30
N ALA A 419 22.82 -63.76 -30.61
CA ALA A 419 22.40 -62.77 -31.59
C ALA A 419 20.98 -62.25 -31.27
N ARG A 420 20.07 -63.13 -30.89
CA ARG A 420 18.72 -62.74 -30.47
C ARG A 420 18.72 -61.88 -29.17
N ARG A 421 19.63 -62.17 -28.20
CA ARG A 421 19.79 -61.34 -26.98
C ARG A 421 20.40 -60.00 -27.31
N ALA A 422 21.36 -59.91 -28.22
CA ALA A 422 21.96 -58.63 -28.66
C ALA A 422 20.93 -57.75 -29.36
N SER A 423 20.09 -58.31 -30.25
CA SER A 423 19.00 -57.62 -30.89
C SER A 423 17.93 -57.11 -29.88
N SER A 424 17.60 -57.94 -28.88
CA SER A 424 16.71 -57.51 -27.80
C SER A 424 17.29 -56.37 -26.96
N LEU A 425 18.59 -56.42 -26.62
CA LEU A 425 19.27 -55.34 -25.89
C LEU A 425 19.31 -54.04 -26.68
N ARG A 426 19.61 -54.13 -28.00
CA ARG A 426 19.61 -52.97 -28.90
C ARG A 426 18.22 -52.31 -28.96
N THR A 427 17.18 -53.12 -29.09
CA THR A 427 15.78 -52.64 -29.16
C THR A 427 15.39 -51.92 -27.86
N GLU A 428 15.77 -52.48 -26.69
CA GLU A 428 15.43 -51.86 -25.40
C GLU A 428 16.25 -50.58 -25.12
N ALA A 429 17.50 -50.56 -25.55
CA ALA A 429 18.34 -49.36 -25.44
C ALA A 429 17.89 -48.23 -26.37
N LEU A 430 17.43 -48.54 -27.62
CA LEU A 430 16.80 -47.57 -28.51
C LEU A 430 15.51 -47.00 -27.91
N ARG A 431 14.69 -47.88 -27.30
CA ARG A 431 13.49 -47.48 -26.60
C ARG A 431 13.77 -46.53 -25.45
N LEU A 432 14.80 -46.84 -24.65
CA LEU A 432 15.18 -45.98 -23.49
C LEU A 432 15.72 -44.62 -23.96
N LYS A 433 16.51 -44.60 -25.04
CA LYS A 433 16.97 -43.39 -25.70
C LYS A 433 15.79 -42.48 -26.10
N GLN A 434 14.81 -43.06 -26.78
CA GLN A 434 13.60 -42.33 -27.21
C GLN A 434 12.82 -41.79 -26.01
N LEU A 435 12.65 -42.58 -24.93
CA LEU A 435 11.96 -42.15 -23.73
C LEU A 435 12.65 -40.94 -23.06
N VAL A 436 13.98 -40.92 -23.02
CA VAL A 436 14.74 -39.79 -22.48
C VAL A 436 14.60 -38.56 -23.37
N GLU A 437 14.65 -38.74 -24.69
CA GLU A 437 14.48 -37.64 -25.66
C GLU A 437 13.07 -37.05 -25.59
N ASP A 438 12.03 -37.92 -25.58
CA ASP A 438 10.63 -37.50 -25.42
C ASP A 438 10.40 -36.73 -24.10
N TYR A 439 10.98 -37.21 -23.00
CA TYR A 439 10.87 -36.51 -21.68
C TYR A 439 11.52 -35.15 -21.72
N LEU A 440 12.70 -35.02 -22.36
CA LEU A 440 13.40 -33.75 -22.50
C LEU A 440 12.64 -32.76 -23.38
N ASP A 441 12.04 -33.24 -24.44
CA ASP A 441 11.23 -32.43 -25.34
C ASP A 441 10.00 -31.86 -24.62
N VAL A 442 9.36 -32.64 -23.74
CA VAL A 442 8.26 -32.18 -22.91
C VAL A 442 8.70 -31.10 -21.92
N VAL A 443 9.88 -31.26 -21.30
CA VAL A 443 10.41 -30.27 -20.36
C VAL A 443 10.82 -28.97 -21.06
N ARG A 444 11.40 -29.06 -22.26
CA ARG A 444 11.79 -27.91 -23.08
C ARG A 444 10.60 -27.22 -23.75
N ALA A 445 9.51 -27.94 -24.01
CA ALA A 445 8.28 -27.35 -24.57
C ALA A 445 7.54 -26.42 -23.60
N ASP A 446 7.76 -26.56 -22.27
CA ASP A 446 7.28 -25.59 -21.27
C ASP A 446 7.96 -24.21 -21.41
N GLU A 447 9.13 -24.14 -22.01
CA GLU A 447 9.76 -22.91 -22.47
C GLU A 447 9.20 -22.56 -23.85
N ARG A 448 8.23 -21.67 -23.96
CA ARG A 448 7.69 -21.16 -25.24
C ARG A 448 8.82 -20.66 -26.15
N ARG A 449 9.52 -21.59 -26.82
CA ARG A 449 10.44 -21.25 -27.90
C ARG A 449 9.62 -21.01 -29.16
N ALA A 450 9.72 -19.81 -29.70
CA ALA A 450 9.19 -19.54 -31.03
C ALA A 450 9.79 -20.56 -32.03
N ALA A 451 8.94 -21.28 -32.79
CA ALA A 451 9.42 -22.19 -33.82
C ALA A 451 10.39 -21.48 -34.77
N ARG A 452 11.51 -22.14 -35.08
CA ARG A 452 12.52 -21.60 -36.01
C ARG A 452 12.01 -21.86 -37.44
N ARG A 453 11.17 -20.96 -37.93
CA ARG A 453 10.49 -21.10 -39.20
C ARG A 453 11.41 -20.73 -40.34
N GLU A 454 11.59 -21.63 -41.28
CA GLU A 454 12.33 -21.39 -42.54
C GLU A 454 11.42 -21.68 -43.74
N PRO A 455 11.66 -21.00 -44.88
CA PRO A 455 10.92 -21.27 -46.10
C PRO A 455 11.04 -22.74 -46.51
N ALA A 456 9.94 -23.48 -46.60
CA ALA A 456 9.94 -24.88 -47.00
C ALA A 456 8.61 -25.30 -47.62
N ASP A 457 8.65 -26.37 -48.42
CA ASP A 457 7.47 -27.06 -48.91
C ASP A 457 7.09 -28.21 -47.94
N LEU A 458 5.91 -28.13 -47.32
CA LEU A 458 5.45 -29.08 -46.33
C LEU A 458 5.33 -30.49 -46.90
N VAL A 459 4.98 -30.65 -48.21
CA VAL A 459 4.87 -31.95 -48.86
C VAL A 459 6.25 -32.65 -48.94
N VAL A 460 7.30 -31.86 -49.21
CA VAL A 460 8.68 -32.36 -49.20
C VAL A 460 9.08 -32.81 -47.80
N LEU A 461 8.84 -31.96 -46.78
CA LEU A 461 9.16 -32.29 -45.37
C LEU A 461 8.44 -33.56 -44.90
N VAL A 462 7.17 -33.71 -45.24
CA VAL A 462 6.39 -34.91 -44.89
C VAL A 462 6.95 -36.16 -45.55
N ARG A 463 7.32 -36.11 -46.86
CA ARG A 463 7.95 -37.22 -47.55
C ARG A 463 9.31 -37.59 -46.97
N GLU A 464 10.19 -36.62 -46.73
CA GLU A 464 11.49 -36.82 -46.09
C GLU A 464 11.36 -37.47 -44.70
N ALA A 465 10.38 -37.01 -43.89
CA ALA A 465 10.11 -37.59 -42.58
C ALA A 465 9.72 -39.08 -42.69
N ILE A 466 8.85 -39.43 -43.64
CA ILE A 466 8.40 -40.80 -43.86
C ILE A 466 9.54 -41.68 -44.42
N ASP A 467 10.28 -41.20 -45.42
CA ASP A 467 11.39 -41.93 -46.02
C ASP A 467 12.50 -42.28 -45.02
N SER A 468 12.69 -41.43 -44.02
CA SER A 468 13.67 -41.64 -42.93
C SER A 468 13.29 -42.78 -41.96
N MET A 469 12.03 -43.27 -41.98
CA MET A 469 11.53 -44.31 -41.06
C MET A 469 11.89 -45.75 -41.49
N GLY A 470 12.52 -45.94 -42.64
CA GLY A 470 13.05 -47.24 -43.10
C GLY A 470 12.01 -48.17 -43.81
N GLU A 471 12.16 -49.50 -43.68
CA GLU A 471 11.34 -50.46 -44.47
C GLU A 471 9.88 -50.58 -44.02
N ASP A 472 9.54 -50.19 -42.81
CA ASP A 472 8.19 -50.30 -42.21
C ASP A 472 7.16 -49.38 -42.90
N VAL A 473 7.60 -48.40 -43.73
CA VAL A 473 6.74 -47.43 -44.41
C VAL A 473 6.21 -47.86 -45.77
N ARG A 474 6.48 -49.07 -46.23
CA ARG A 474 6.03 -49.54 -47.55
C ARG A 474 4.51 -49.52 -47.77
N ARG A 475 3.74 -49.47 -46.71
CA ARG A 475 2.26 -49.34 -46.69
C ARG A 475 1.75 -47.91 -46.43
N VAL A 476 2.66 -46.92 -46.39
CA VAL A 476 2.28 -45.50 -46.22
C VAL A 476 2.19 -44.85 -47.58
N THR A 477 1.05 -44.22 -47.88
CA THR A 477 0.84 -43.45 -49.11
C THR A 477 0.75 -41.97 -48.77
N VAL A 478 1.36 -41.12 -49.61
CA VAL A 478 1.32 -39.63 -49.42
C VAL A 478 0.59 -39.05 -50.64
N ASP A 479 -0.59 -38.49 -50.37
CA ASP A 479 -1.49 -37.88 -51.36
C ASP A 479 -1.74 -36.39 -51.03
N GLY A 480 -2.41 -35.67 -51.93
CA GLY A 480 -2.83 -34.28 -51.70
C GLY A 480 -2.28 -33.30 -52.72
N ASP A 481 -2.02 -32.06 -52.29
CA ASP A 481 -1.51 -31.00 -53.17
C ASP A 481 -0.07 -31.29 -53.61
N PRO A 482 0.34 -30.84 -54.80
CA PRO A 482 1.69 -31.08 -55.29
C PRO A 482 2.77 -30.32 -54.52
N SER A 483 2.43 -29.18 -53.87
CA SER A 483 3.29 -28.35 -53.05
C SER A 483 2.46 -27.52 -52.08
N VAL A 484 2.94 -27.35 -50.85
CA VAL A 484 2.32 -26.48 -49.80
C VAL A 484 3.40 -25.64 -49.16
N ASP A 485 3.71 -24.50 -49.82
CA ASP A 485 4.78 -23.59 -49.38
C ASP A 485 4.39 -22.79 -48.13
N GLY A 486 5.36 -22.59 -47.22
CA GLY A 486 5.17 -21.83 -46.00
C GLY A 486 6.45 -21.70 -45.17
N GLY A 487 6.36 -21.07 -44.05
CA GLY A 487 7.45 -21.01 -43.04
C GLY A 487 7.24 -22.13 -42.01
N TYR A 488 8.14 -23.12 -41.98
CA TYR A 488 8.05 -24.27 -41.10
C TYR A 488 9.37 -24.56 -40.39
N ASP A 489 9.32 -25.13 -39.19
CA ASP A 489 10.44 -25.69 -38.48
C ASP A 489 10.64 -27.14 -38.89
N ALA A 490 11.52 -27.40 -39.88
CA ALA A 490 11.68 -28.70 -40.52
C ALA A 490 11.95 -29.83 -39.50
N PRO A 491 12.86 -29.74 -38.52
CA PRO A 491 13.05 -30.74 -37.47
C PRO A 491 11.77 -31.06 -36.69
N ARG A 492 10.98 -30.05 -36.35
CA ARG A 492 9.72 -30.23 -35.62
C ARG A 492 8.62 -30.87 -36.47
N ILE A 493 8.53 -30.49 -37.73
CA ILE A 493 7.59 -31.15 -38.68
C ILE A 493 7.97 -32.60 -38.86
N HIS A 494 9.26 -32.95 -39.03
CA HIS A 494 9.70 -34.34 -39.09
C HIS A 494 9.27 -35.10 -37.84
N GLN A 495 9.49 -34.58 -36.65
CA GLN A 495 9.10 -35.20 -35.38
C GLN A 495 7.59 -35.42 -35.27
N LEU A 496 6.78 -34.45 -35.68
CA LEU A 496 5.32 -34.51 -35.70
C LEU A 496 4.84 -35.65 -36.62
N VAL A 497 5.35 -35.67 -37.86
CA VAL A 497 4.97 -36.68 -38.86
C VAL A 497 5.39 -38.08 -38.41
N GLN A 498 6.63 -38.26 -37.96
CA GLN A 498 7.12 -39.54 -37.44
C GLN A 498 6.28 -40.05 -36.27
N ASN A 499 5.89 -39.20 -35.34
CA ASN A 499 5.03 -39.57 -34.22
C ASN A 499 3.64 -40.04 -34.68
N LEU A 500 3.00 -39.32 -35.60
CA LEU A 500 1.66 -39.68 -36.10
C LEU A 500 1.71 -40.92 -36.95
N VAL A 501 2.65 -41.04 -37.90
CA VAL A 501 2.79 -42.21 -38.79
C VAL A 501 3.20 -43.45 -38.00
N SER A 502 4.13 -43.33 -37.04
CA SER A 502 4.50 -44.45 -36.17
C SER A 502 3.30 -44.95 -35.36
N ASN A 503 2.46 -44.06 -34.83
CA ASN A 503 1.23 -44.46 -34.15
C ASN A 503 0.27 -45.15 -35.10
N ALA A 504 0.04 -44.61 -36.30
CA ALA A 504 -0.82 -45.22 -37.31
C ALA A 504 -0.36 -46.64 -37.70
N LEU A 505 0.95 -46.81 -37.94
CA LEU A 505 1.55 -48.12 -38.26
C LEU A 505 1.45 -49.13 -37.11
N LYS A 506 1.60 -48.65 -35.89
CA LYS A 506 1.59 -49.44 -34.66
C LYS A 506 0.19 -49.98 -34.30
N TYR A 507 -0.85 -49.18 -34.50
CA TYR A 507 -2.20 -49.51 -34.10
C TYR A 507 -3.06 -50.11 -35.22
N SER A 508 -2.55 -50.16 -36.47
CA SER A 508 -3.18 -50.86 -37.61
C SER A 508 -2.68 -52.29 -37.78
N GLU A 509 -3.50 -53.14 -38.36
CA GLU A 509 -3.07 -54.50 -38.76
C GLU A 509 -1.95 -54.40 -39.83
N PRO A 510 -1.06 -55.41 -39.92
CA PRO A 510 0.11 -55.39 -40.82
C PRO A 510 -0.18 -55.19 -42.34
N ASP A 511 -1.34 -55.59 -42.81
CA ASP A 511 -1.72 -55.48 -44.20
C ASP A 511 -2.58 -54.25 -44.54
N GLU A 512 -2.98 -53.47 -43.55
CA GLU A 512 -3.80 -52.29 -43.76
C GLU A 512 -2.95 -51.07 -44.14
N PRO A 513 -3.37 -50.29 -45.18
CA PRO A 513 -2.63 -49.10 -45.59
C PRO A 513 -2.79 -47.93 -44.57
N VAL A 514 -1.76 -47.09 -44.47
CA VAL A 514 -1.79 -45.81 -43.80
C VAL A 514 -1.75 -44.69 -44.85
N GLN A 515 -2.68 -43.77 -44.79
CA GLN A 515 -2.76 -42.67 -45.74
C GLN A 515 -2.40 -41.35 -45.07
N VAL A 516 -1.48 -40.60 -45.68
CA VAL A 516 -1.10 -39.24 -45.28
C VAL A 516 -1.54 -38.29 -46.37
N THR A 517 -2.39 -37.32 -46.06
CA THR A 517 -2.86 -36.34 -47.04
C THR A 517 -2.36 -34.95 -46.61
N VAL A 518 -1.71 -34.22 -47.53
CA VAL A 518 -1.21 -32.85 -47.28
C VAL A 518 -1.92 -31.89 -48.24
N ARG A 519 -2.56 -30.88 -47.73
CA ARG A 519 -3.29 -29.91 -48.54
C ARG A 519 -3.22 -28.48 -47.96
N ALA A 520 -3.36 -27.50 -48.82
CA ALA A 520 -3.53 -26.09 -48.42
C ALA A 520 -5.03 -25.78 -48.17
N ASP A 521 -5.31 -25.06 -47.10
CA ASP A 521 -6.67 -24.60 -46.78
C ASP A 521 -6.59 -23.10 -46.43
N GLY A 522 -6.60 -22.25 -47.46
CA GLY A 522 -6.47 -20.80 -47.32
C GLY A 522 -5.12 -20.39 -46.73
N ALA A 523 -5.17 -19.79 -45.52
CA ALA A 523 -3.97 -19.38 -44.79
C ALA A 523 -3.32 -20.52 -44.00
N ASP A 524 -3.92 -21.71 -43.98
CA ASP A 524 -3.45 -22.86 -43.21
C ASP A 524 -2.99 -23.98 -44.15
N ALA A 525 -2.16 -24.87 -43.64
CA ALA A 525 -1.81 -26.16 -44.22
C ALA A 525 -2.39 -27.26 -43.33
N ILE A 526 -2.88 -28.33 -43.94
CA ILE A 526 -3.49 -29.47 -43.26
C ILE A 526 -2.70 -30.72 -43.57
N ILE A 527 -2.37 -31.48 -42.51
CA ILE A 527 -1.84 -32.84 -42.61
C ILE A 527 -2.86 -33.77 -41.97
N ASP A 528 -3.45 -34.69 -42.76
CA ASP A 528 -4.31 -35.74 -42.27
C ASP A 528 -3.56 -37.07 -42.31
N VAL A 529 -3.48 -37.77 -41.16
CA VAL A 529 -2.92 -39.13 -41.06
C VAL A 529 -4.05 -40.06 -40.68
N THR A 530 -4.40 -40.96 -41.63
CA THR A 530 -5.51 -41.90 -41.51
C THR A 530 -4.99 -43.32 -41.40
N ASP A 531 -5.47 -44.04 -40.38
CA ASP A 531 -5.23 -45.45 -40.13
C ASP A 531 -6.54 -46.26 -40.13
N HIS A 532 -6.43 -47.56 -40.38
CA HIS A 532 -7.52 -48.53 -40.31
C HIS A 532 -7.30 -49.53 -39.16
N GLY A 533 -6.96 -48.97 -37.99
CA GLY A 533 -6.60 -49.73 -36.80
C GLY A 533 -7.75 -49.99 -35.84
N ILE A 534 -7.39 -50.23 -34.58
CA ILE A 534 -8.33 -50.56 -33.48
C ILE A 534 -9.32 -49.46 -33.17
N GLY A 535 -9.04 -48.22 -33.59
CA GLY A 535 -9.83 -47.04 -33.26
C GLY A 535 -9.71 -46.62 -31.77
N ILE A 536 -10.33 -45.50 -31.42
CA ILE A 536 -10.21 -44.85 -30.10
C ILE A 536 -11.61 -44.59 -29.53
N PRO A 537 -11.91 -45.01 -28.29
CA PRO A 537 -13.17 -44.72 -27.63
C PRO A 537 -13.45 -43.21 -27.54
N ASP A 538 -14.72 -42.78 -27.63
CA ASP A 538 -15.11 -41.37 -27.59
C ASP A 538 -14.68 -40.70 -26.30
N ASP A 539 -14.76 -41.40 -25.16
CA ASP A 539 -14.35 -40.88 -23.83
C ASP A 539 -12.84 -40.63 -23.75
N ASP A 540 -12.00 -41.34 -24.50
CA ASP A 540 -10.55 -41.20 -24.51
C ASP A 540 -10.09 -40.07 -25.45
N GLN A 541 -10.86 -39.74 -26.52
CA GLN A 541 -10.45 -38.78 -27.55
C GLN A 541 -10.16 -37.39 -27.00
N ALA A 542 -10.89 -36.92 -25.99
CA ALA A 542 -10.70 -35.62 -25.36
C ALA A 542 -9.37 -35.51 -24.59
N MET A 543 -8.85 -36.63 -24.06
CA MET A 543 -7.65 -36.67 -23.23
C MET A 543 -6.40 -37.18 -23.93
N LEU A 544 -6.49 -37.58 -25.19
CA LEU A 544 -5.37 -38.16 -25.97
C LEU A 544 -4.15 -37.23 -26.07
N PHE A 545 -4.36 -35.95 -26.04
CA PHE A 545 -3.32 -34.92 -26.15
C PHE A 545 -2.82 -34.43 -24.79
N GLU A 546 -3.26 -35.06 -23.68
CA GLU A 546 -2.75 -34.81 -22.34
C GLU A 546 -1.48 -35.63 -22.07
N ARG A 547 -0.60 -35.11 -21.19
CA ARG A 547 0.66 -35.77 -20.81
C ARG A 547 0.39 -37.13 -20.16
N PHE A 548 1.12 -38.16 -20.58
CA PHE A 548 1.07 -39.53 -20.01
C PHE A 548 -0.29 -40.23 -20.18
N HIS A 549 -1.19 -39.71 -20.99
CA HIS A 549 -2.46 -40.36 -21.25
C HIS A 549 -2.32 -41.49 -22.26
N ARG A 550 -3.02 -42.61 -22.00
CA ARG A 550 -3.07 -43.79 -22.87
C ARG A 550 -4.50 -44.30 -22.95
N GLY A 551 -4.96 -44.67 -24.14
CA GLY A 551 -6.31 -45.17 -24.34
C GLY A 551 -6.55 -46.50 -23.60
N GLN A 552 -7.74 -46.66 -23.05
CA GLN A 552 -8.14 -47.83 -22.24
C GLN A 552 -8.18 -49.14 -23.04
N ASN A 553 -8.28 -49.07 -24.38
CA ASN A 553 -8.32 -50.24 -25.29
C ASN A 553 -6.94 -50.69 -25.76
N THR A 554 -5.83 -50.18 -25.20
CA THR A 554 -4.46 -50.56 -25.58
C THR A 554 -3.86 -51.54 -24.57
N ASP A 555 -3.43 -52.73 -25.05
CA ASP A 555 -2.70 -53.71 -24.22
C ASP A 555 -1.25 -53.26 -24.02
N ASP A 556 -0.86 -53.03 -22.78
CA ASP A 556 0.49 -52.55 -22.35
C ASP A 556 1.63 -53.45 -22.84
N ARG A 557 1.38 -54.75 -23.03
CA ARG A 557 2.38 -55.71 -23.47
C ARG A 557 2.59 -55.68 -24.99
N ARG A 558 1.57 -55.25 -25.74
CA ARG A 558 1.60 -55.24 -27.22
C ARG A 558 1.98 -53.87 -27.78
N TYR A 559 1.58 -52.77 -27.06
CA TYR A 559 1.68 -51.40 -27.56
C TYR A 559 2.40 -50.48 -26.55
N GLY A 560 3.72 -50.68 -26.34
CA GLY A 560 4.50 -49.85 -25.39
C GLY A 560 4.64 -48.37 -25.79
N GLY A 561 4.85 -47.45 -24.81
CA GLY A 561 5.07 -46.02 -25.01
C GLY A 561 4.67 -45.20 -23.76
N LEU A 562 5.24 -44.00 -23.55
CA LEU A 562 4.98 -43.14 -22.40
C LEU A 562 3.71 -42.28 -22.49
N GLY A 563 3.00 -42.28 -23.63
CA GLY A 563 1.85 -41.36 -23.82
C GLY A 563 2.26 -39.91 -24.01
N LEU A 564 3.47 -39.64 -24.50
CA LEU A 564 4.00 -38.28 -24.72
C LEU A 564 3.96 -37.85 -26.19
N GLY A 565 3.96 -38.80 -27.16
CA GLY A 565 4.05 -38.49 -28.59
C GLY A 565 2.93 -37.59 -29.11
N LEU A 566 1.67 -37.83 -28.73
CA LEU A 566 0.54 -36.98 -29.13
C LEU A 566 0.54 -35.62 -28.43
N TYR A 567 0.99 -35.56 -27.20
CA TYR A 567 1.21 -34.28 -26.52
C TYR A 567 2.27 -33.42 -27.24
N ILE A 568 3.39 -34.06 -27.67
CA ILE A 568 4.43 -33.39 -28.47
C ILE A 568 3.84 -32.90 -29.81
N CYS A 569 3.02 -33.70 -30.48
CA CYS A 569 2.34 -33.29 -31.72
C CYS A 569 1.46 -32.05 -31.50
N LYS A 570 0.72 -31.97 -30.38
CA LYS A 570 -0.09 -30.82 -30.01
C LYS A 570 0.79 -29.57 -29.81
N GLN A 571 1.90 -29.71 -29.07
CA GLN A 571 2.82 -28.60 -28.85
C GLN A 571 3.42 -28.08 -30.17
N ILE A 572 3.84 -28.97 -31.06
CA ILE A 572 4.39 -28.59 -32.37
C ILE A 572 3.34 -27.87 -33.22
N ALA A 573 2.10 -28.33 -33.23
CA ALA A 573 1.01 -27.66 -33.93
C ALA A 573 0.75 -26.25 -33.37
N GLU A 574 0.72 -26.11 -32.05
CA GLU A 574 0.54 -24.81 -31.35
C GLU A 574 1.72 -23.87 -31.60
N GLU A 575 2.97 -24.35 -31.57
CA GLU A 575 4.19 -23.58 -31.92
C GLU A 575 4.11 -23.04 -33.38
N HIS A 576 3.43 -23.72 -34.28
CA HIS A 576 3.18 -23.28 -35.64
C HIS A 576 1.88 -22.47 -35.81
N GLY A 577 1.25 -22.07 -34.69
CA GLY A 577 0.02 -21.26 -34.69
C GLY A 577 -1.22 -22.00 -35.16
N GLY A 578 -1.22 -23.32 -35.02
CA GLY A 578 -2.28 -24.23 -35.47
C GLY A 578 -2.87 -25.06 -34.33
N SER A 579 -3.40 -26.25 -34.71
CA SER A 579 -4.03 -27.18 -33.77
C SER A 579 -3.98 -28.61 -34.30
N ILE A 580 -4.18 -29.58 -33.42
CA ILE A 580 -4.36 -30.99 -33.78
C ILE A 580 -5.71 -31.49 -33.25
N THR A 581 -6.40 -32.30 -34.06
CA THR A 581 -7.67 -32.96 -33.71
C THR A 581 -7.66 -34.43 -34.13
N VAL A 582 -8.57 -35.22 -33.58
CA VAL A 582 -8.75 -36.63 -33.94
C VAL A 582 -10.23 -36.91 -34.24
N THR A 583 -10.46 -37.76 -35.22
CA THR A 583 -11.75 -38.36 -35.49
C THR A 583 -11.53 -39.87 -35.56
N SER A 584 -12.18 -40.64 -34.70
CA SER A 584 -11.94 -42.08 -34.62
C SER A 584 -13.21 -42.86 -34.28
N ARG A 585 -13.25 -44.11 -34.71
CA ARG A 585 -14.32 -45.06 -34.37
C ARG A 585 -13.73 -46.46 -34.13
N ILE A 586 -14.10 -47.05 -32.99
CA ILE A 586 -13.62 -48.37 -32.60
C ILE A 586 -13.86 -49.39 -33.73
N GLY A 587 -12.81 -50.15 -34.10
CA GLY A 587 -12.80 -51.18 -35.11
C GLY A 587 -12.87 -50.68 -36.57
N VAL A 588 -12.78 -49.37 -36.80
CA VAL A 588 -12.75 -48.73 -38.11
C VAL A 588 -11.41 -48.05 -38.38
N GLY A 589 -10.83 -47.41 -37.39
CA GLY A 589 -9.58 -46.65 -37.46
C GLY A 589 -9.69 -45.22 -36.96
N SER A 590 -8.61 -44.44 -37.19
CA SER A 590 -8.51 -43.05 -36.72
C SER A 590 -7.94 -42.13 -37.81
N THR A 591 -8.35 -40.87 -37.79
CA THR A 591 -7.77 -39.82 -38.61
C THR A 591 -7.31 -38.69 -37.65
N PHE A 592 -6.02 -38.43 -37.64
CA PHE A 592 -5.43 -37.29 -36.96
C PHE A 592 -5.26 -36.14 -37.94
N THR A 593 -5.88 -35.01 -37.67
CA THR A 593 -5.83 -33.80 -38.49
C THR A 593 -4.99 -32.73 -37.78
N VAL A 594 -3.87 -32.38 -38.39
CA VAL A 594 -2.99 -31.29 -37.94
C VAL A 594 -3.21 -30.07 -38.83
N ARG A 595 -3.56 -28.96 -38.25
CA ARG A 595 -3.67 -27.67 -38.91
C ARG A 595 -2.47 -26.82 -38.51
N LEU A 596 -1.75 -26.27 -39.49
CA LEU A 596 -0.57 -25.41 -39.28
C LEU A 596 -0.77 -24.10 -40.02
N ARG A 597 -0.39 -22.97 -39.43
CA ARG A 597 -0.47 -21.68 -40.11
C ARG A 597 0.62 -21.57 -41.19
N ARG A 598 0.23 -21.25 -42.42
CA ARG A 598 1.16 -20.93 -43.51
C ARG A 598 1.65 -19.50 -43.33
N TRP A 599 2.85 -19.33 -42.77
CA TRP A 599 3.46 -18.00 -42.61
C TRP A 599 4.00 -17.55 -43.99
N ALA A 600 3.63 -16.33 -44.40
CA ALA A 600 4.21 -15.74 -45.60
C ALA A 600 5.72 -15.57 -45.42
N VAL A 601 6.49 -16.08 -46.34
CA VAL A 601 7.94 -15.86 -46.38
C VAL A 601 8.14 -14.50 -47.00
N THR A 602 8.36 -13.46 -46.17
CA THR A 602 8.87 -12.17 -46.63
C THR A 602 10.39 -12.25 -46.76
N ASP A 603 10.92 -11.74 -47.86
CA ASP A 603 12.36 -11.77 -48.25
C ASP A 603 13.28 -10.95 -47.29
N GLU A 604 12.75 -10.45 -46.17
CA GLU A 604 13.48 -9.71 -45.16
C GLU A 604 13.44 -10.47 -43.82
N GLY A 605 14.58 -11.01 -43.43
CA GLY A 605 14.78 -11.68 -42.13
C GLY A 605 14.67 -10.71 -40.96
N ALA A 606 13.46 -10.44 -40.49
CA ALA A 606 13.16 -9.87 -39.18
C ALA A 606 11.87 -10.50 -38.63
N PRO A 607 11.84 -10.95 -37.38
CA PRO A 607 10.60 -11.39 -36.75
C PRO A 607 9.72 -10.18 -36.51
N ASP A 608 8.54 -10.13 -37.14
CA ASP A 608 7.49 -9.16 -36.82
C ASP A 608 7.08 -9.34 -35.36
N ALA A 609 7.46 -8.39 -34.53
CA ALA A 609 6.95 -8.17 -33.19
C ALA A 609 5.51 -7.64 -33.29
N VAL A 610 4.55 -8.51 -33.55
CA VAL A 610 3.13 -8.20 -33.42
C VAL A 610 2.69 -8.56 -32.01
N GLY A 611 2.50 -7.52 -31.16
CA GLY A 611 1.92 -7.70 -29.82
C GLY A 611 2.36 -6.71 -28.76
N ALA A 612 2.61 -5.43 -29.10
CA ALA A 612 2.96 -4.42 -28.09
C ALA A 612 2.04 -3.17 -28.08
N ASP A 613 0.90 -3.19 -28.78
CA ASP A 613 0.04 -1.99 -28.90
C ASP A 613 -1.42 -2.19 -28.46
N GLU A 614 -1.69 -3.07 -27.52
CA GLU A 614 -3.06 -3.19 -26.92
C GLU A 614 -3.08 -3.11 -25.39
N ILE A 615 -2.10 -2.39 -24.77
CA ILE A 615 -2.16 -1.96 -23.36
C ILE A 615 -1.83 -0.46 -23.29
N ALA A 616 -2.61 0.37 -23.97
CA ALA A 616 -2.70 1.80 -23.72
C ALA A 616 -4.00 2.37 -24.32
N SER A 617 -5.11 2.14 -23.63
CA SER A 617 -6.30 3.00 -23.66
C SER A 617 -7.12 2.79 -22.39
#